data_f6332088b3a3a31c72ea67adff7dba81
#
_entry.id   f6332088b3a3a31c72ea67adff7dba81
#
_cell.length_a   1.000
_cell.length_b   1.000
_cell.length_c   1.000
_cell.angle_alpha   90.00
_cell.angle_beta   90.00
_cell.angle_gamma   90.00
#
_symmetry.space_group_name_H-M   'P 1'
#
loop_
_entity.id
_entity.type
_entity.pdbx_description
1 polymer ?
#
loop_
_entity_poly.entity_id
_entity_poly.type
_entity_poly.pdbx_seq_one_letter_code
_entity_poly.pdbx_strand_id
1 'polypeptide(L)'
;MDASFETCTVHIVGLGLMGGSLAMALRGKVGRLTAEDIASGVIEDATARGVIDGVGTVNEADVVVLAVPTHLIISLIPQLPVRPGALVIDLGSTKTRICQALDRLPPGVMAVGGHPMCGLAENGYRNAIPTLYQGARFVLCETRRTTDEARLIAEALVHAVGAQPLWMDRTRQDRLTALTSHLPHLLSFALMRLAMDGAAEDSALLELAAGGFDGATRLARTDAAMIVGMFSTNAGQIRQAATELRAHLDHLETILGDAEALERELGAIVAARRAYTAGYGERLIT
;
A
#
# COMPACT_ATOMS: atom_id res chain seq x y z
N MET A 1 -29.35 4.89 -3.49
CA MET A 1 -29.52 4.32 -2.13
C MET A 1 -28.19 4.55 -1.43
N ASP A 2 -28.18 5.40 -0.42
CA ASP A 2 -27.01 5.46 0.47
C ASP A 2 -26.87 4.06 1.06
N ALA A 3 -25.78 3.37 0.70
CA ALA A 3 -25.42 2.12 1.36
C ALA A 3 -24.99 2.52 2.78
N SER A 4 -25.96 2.56 3.67
CA SER A 4 -25.72 2.84 5.07
C SER A 4 -24.91 1.68 5.62
N PHE A 5 -23.64 1.88 5.89
CA PHE A 5 -22.79 0.91 6.58
C PHE A 5 -23.30 0.61 7.99
N GLU A 6 -24.23 1.40 8.54
CA GLU A 6 -24.74 1.25 9.89
C GLU A 6 -25.36 -0.12 10.18
N THR A 7 -25.78 -0.86 9.15
CA THR A 7 -26.34 -2.20 9.29
C THR A 7 -25.41 -3.30 8.76
N CYS A 8 -24.33 -2.94 8.06
CA CYS A 8 -23.44 -3.92 7.42
C CYS A 8 -22.52 -4.61 8.43
N THR A 9 -22.28 -5.90 8.21
CA THR A 9 -21.21 -6.65 8.86
C THR A 9 -19.93 -6.54 8.02
N VAL A 10 -18.89 -5.91 8.57
CA VAL A 10 -17.56 -5.84 7.96
C VAL A 10 -16.64 -6.86 8.65
N HIS A 11 -15.97 -7.70 7.87
CA HIS A 11 -14.98 -8.65 8.36
C HIS A 11 -13.60 -8.33 7.78
N ILE A 12 -12.59 -8.19 8.65
CA ILE A 12 -11.22 -7.85 8.27
C ILE A 12 -10.33 -9.07 8.44
N VAL A 13 -9.70 -9.51 7.35
CA VAL A 13 -8.70 -10.58 7.35
C VAL A 13 -7.31 -9.94 7.50
N GLY A 14 -6.73 -10.05 8.69
CA GLY A 14 -5.46 -9.44 9.09
C GLY A 14 -5.65 -8.11 9.84
N LEU A 15 -5.25 -8.09 11.11
CA LEU A 15 -5.22 -6.89 11.97
C LEU A 15 -3.79 -6.39 12.20
N GLY A 16 -3.01 -6.25 11.11
CA GLY A 16 -1.74 -5.51 11.16
C GLY A 16 -1.95 -3.99 11.27
N LEU A 17 -0.95 -3.22 10.87
CA LEU A 17 -1.05 -1.76 10.81
C LEU A 17 -2.28 -1.30 10.00
N MET A 18 -2.43 -1.80 8.77
CA MET A 18 -3.49 -1.36 7.86
C MET A 18 -4.87 -1.85 8.32
N GLY A 19 -5.04 -3.15 8.57
CA GLY A 19 -6.33 -3.69 9.00
C GLY A 19 -6.77 -3.17 10.36
N GLY A 20 -5.86 -3.04 11.31
CA GLY A 20 -6.14 -2.46 12.63
C GLY A 20 -6.55 -0.98 12.54
N SER A 21 -5.86 -0.18 11.74
CA SER A 21 -6.21 1.21 11.50
C SER A 21 -7.57 1.35 10.81
N LEU A 22 -7.88 0.46 9.85
CA LEU A 22 -9.18 0.41 9.20
C LEU A 22 -10.28 0.09 10.23
N ALA A 23 -10.05 -0.92 11.08
CA ALA A 23 -10.99 -1.29 12.13
C ALA A 23 -11.27 -0.11 13.07
N MET A 24 -10.23 0.57 13.54
CA MET A 24 -10.38 1.76 14.40
C MET A 24 -11.15 2.89 13.70
N ALA A 25 -10.89 3.13 12.40
CA ALA A 25 -11.55 4.18 11.62
C ALA A 25 -13.03 3.87 11.33
N LEU A 26 -13.40 2.58 11.25
CA LEU A 26 -14.78 2.12 11.01
C LEU A 26 -15.61 1.96 12.28
N ARG A 27 -14.98 1.98 13.45
CA ARG A 27 -15.68 1.79 14.73
C ARG A 27 -16.84 2.77 14.88
N GLY A 28 -18.04 2.25 15.18
CA GLY A 28 -19.28 3.02 15.31
C GLY A 28 -19.88 3.53 13.99
N LYS A 29 -19.35 3.11 12.84
CA LYS A 29 -19.87 3.47 11.51
C LYS A 29 -20.43 2.27 10.74
N VAL A 30 -20.32 1.07 11.30
CA VAL A 30 -20.81 -0.18 10.72
C VAL A 30 -21.65 -0.93 11.75
N GLY A 31 -22.54 -1.80 11.30
CA GLY A 31 -23.44 -2.55 12.18
C GLY A 31 -22.69 -3.56 13.05
N ARG A 32 -21.75 -4.28 12.45
CA ARG A 32 -20.88 -5.24 13.15
C ARG A 32 -19.49 -5.22 12.50
N LEU A 33 -18.44 -5.17 13.33
CA LEU A 33 -17.06 -5.20 12.88
C LEU A 33 -16.32 -6.38 13.50
N THR A 34 -15.95 -7.34 12.67
CA THR A 34 -15.25 -8.56 13.09
C THR A 34 -13.91 -8.69 12.38
N ALA A 35 -13.01 -9.50 12.91
CA ALA A 35 -11.74 -9.77 12.27
C ALA A 35 -11.19 -11.15 12.60
N GLU A 36 -10.19 -11.56 11.81
CA GLU A 36 -9.31 -12.68 12.09
C GLU A 36 -7.83 -12.27 11.89
N ASP A 37 -6.94 -12.84 12.68
CA ASP A 37 -5.49 -12.68 12.54
C ASP A 37 -4.78 -13.94 13.01
N ILE A 38 -3.63 -14.26 12.41
CA ILE A 38 -2.80 -15.42 12.78
C ILE A 38 -1.93 -15.16 14.02
N ALA A 39 -1.70 -13.87 14.35
CA ALA A 39 -0.90 -13.51 15.50
C ALA A 39 -1.73 -13.66 16.79
N SER A 40 -1.22 -14.48 17.71
CA SER A 40 -1.89 -14.72 19.00
C SER A 40 -2.04 -13.42 19.79
N GLY A 41 -3.20 -13.24 20.45
CA GLY A 41 -3.50 -12.12 21.33
C GLY A 41 -3.94 -10.84 20.62
N VAL A 42 -3.83 -10.73 19.29
CA VAL A 42 -4.25 -9.53 18.55
C VAL A 42 -5.76 -9.37 18.56
N ILE A 43 -6.49 -10.43 18.30
CA ILE A 43 -7.97 -10.42 18.30
C ILE A 43 -8.51 -10.15 19.70
N GLU A 44 -7.94 -10.79 20.72
CA GLU A 44 -8.30 -10.60 22.12
C GLU A 44 -8.07 -9.14 22.56
N ASP A 45 -6.90 -8.57 22.24
CA ASP A 45 -6.59 -7.17 22.56
C ASP A 45 -7.53 -6.20 21.83
N ALA A 46 -7.75 -6.40 20.52
CA ALA A 46 -8.64 -5.58 19.72
C ALA A 46 -10.09 -5.62 20.23
N THR A 47 -10.56 -6.79 20.66
CA THR A 47 -11.90 -6.96 21.25
C THR A 47 -11.98 -6.29 22.62
N ALA A 48 -10.99 -6.51 23.50
CA ALA A 48 -10.95 -5.91 24.84
C ALA A 48 -10.90 -4.38 24.78
N ARG A 49 -10.23 -3.81 23.80
CA ARG A 49 -10.16 -2.36 23.54
C ARG A 49 -11.39 -1.82 22.78
N GLY A 50 -12.33 -2.67 22.43
CA GLY A 50 -13.53 -2.30 21.70
C GLY A 50 -13.24 -1.82 20.27
N VAL A 51 -12.13 -2.20 19.66
CA VAL A 51 -11.80 -1.89 18.25
C VAL A 51 -12.64 -2.71 17.30
N ILE A 52 -12.88 -3.98 17.64
CA ILE A 52 -13.78 -4.91 16.94
C ILE A 52 -14.81 -5.49 17.91
N ASP A 53 -15.88 -6.04 17.38
CA ASP A 53 -16.95 -6.69 18.18
C ASP A 53 -16.60 -8.13 18.55
N GLY A 54 -15.51 -8.68 17.99
CA GLY A 54 -15.00 -10.01 18.28
C GLY A 54 -14.60 -10.80 17.04
N VAL A 55 -14.46 -12.10 17.21
CA VAL A 55 -14.21 -13.02 16.11
C VAL A 55 -15.45 -13.12 15.21
N GLY A 56 -15.23 -13.22 13.91
CA GLY A 56 -16.26 -13.45 12.92
C GLY A 56 -15.76 -14.39 11.84
N THR A 57 -16.57 -14.61 10.84
CA THR A 57 -16.22 -15.45 9.69
C THR A 57 -16.50 -14.72 8.38
N VAL A 58 -15.71 -15.02 7.35
CA VAL A 58 -15.84 -14.43 6.01
C VAL A 58 -17.24 -14.62 5.43
N ASN A 59 -17.88 -15.80 5.67
CA ASN A 59 -19.20 -16.13 5.11
C ASN A 59 -20.37 -15.40 5.79
N GLU A 60 -20.16 -14.74 6.93
CA GLU A 60 -21.19 -13.93 7.60
C GLU A 60 -21.14 -12.44 7.19
N ALA A 61 -20.07 -12.02 6.52
CA ALA A 61 -19.84 -10.64 6.21
C ALA A 61 -20.59 -10.14 4.95
N ASP A 62 -20.99 -8.86 4.97
CA ASP A 62 -21.44 -8.11 3.82
C ASP A 62 -20.24 -7.54 3.05
N VAL A 63 -19.19 -7.14 3.79
CA VAL A 63 -17.94 -6.64 3.24
C VAL A 63 -16.77 -7.37 3.88
N VAL A 64 -15.93 -7.98 3.05
CA VAL A 64 -14.69 -8.67 3.43
C VAL A 64 -13.51 -7.82 3.01
N VAL A 65 -12.67 -7.41 3.96
CA VAL A 65 -11.47 -6.62 3.69
C VAL A 65 -10.22 -7.48 3.88
N LEU A 66 -9.42 -7.65 2.83
CA LEU A 66 -8.18 -8.41 2.86
C LEU A 66 -7.01 -7.48 3.18
N ALA A 67 -6.52 -7.51 4.42
CA ALA A 67 -5.49 -6.63 4.96
C ALA A 67 -4.19 -7.37 5.36
N VAL A 68 -3.90 -8.48 4.69
CA VAL A 68 -2.68 -9.28 4.84
C VAL A 68 -1.65 -8.93 3.75
N PRO A 69 -0.37 -9.38 3.84
CA PRO A 69 0.63 -9.14 2.79
C PRO A 69 0.16 -9.54 1.39
N THR A 70 0.52 -8.75 0.38
CA THR A 70 0.01 -8.83 -1.01
C THR A 70 0.06 -10.24 -1.61
N HIS A 71 1.15 -10.99 -1.39
CA HIS A 71 1.29 -12.36 -1.90
C HIS A 71 0.33 -13.34 -1.21
N LEU A 72 0.02 -13.11 0.07
CA LEU A 72 -0.96 -13.90 0.82
C LEU A 72 -2.40 -13.59 0.36
N ILE A 73 -2.72 -12.32 0.05
CA ILE A 73 -4.02 -11.96 -0.53
C ILE A 73 -4.32 -12.82 -1.76
N ILE A 74 -3.35 -12.93 -2.68
CA ILE A 74 -3.51 -13.70 -3.92
C ILE A 74 -3.78 -15.20 -3.65
N SER A 75 -3.11 -15.79 -2.65
CA SER A 75 -3.27 -17.19 -2.29
C SER A 75 -4.54 -17.48 -1.49
N LEU A 76 -5.04 -16.50 -0.73
CA LEU A 76 -6.26 -16.64 0.08
C LEU A 76 -7.53 -16.56 -0.77
N ILE A 77 -7.60 -15.65 -1.75
CA ILE A 77 -8.83 -15.38 -2.53
C ILE A 77 -9.50 -16.67 -3.05
N PRO A 78 -8.80 -17.66 -3.62
CA PRO A 78 -9.46 -18.88 -4.12
C PRO A 78 -10.12 -19.76 -3.05
N GLN A 79 -9.77 -19.55 -1.78
CA GLN A 79 -10.19 -20.37 -0.65
C GLN A 79 -11.22 -19.66 0.25
N LEU A 80 -11.52 -18.38 -0.05
CA LEU A 80 -12.42 -17.59 0.76
C LEU A 80 -13.87 -18.12 0.66
N PRO A 81 -14.51 -18.48 1.77
CA PRO A 81 -15.91 -18.91 1.78
C PRO A 81 -16.86 -17.71 1.74
N VAL A 82 -16.76 -16.87 0.71
CA VAL A 82 -17.56 -15.64 0.57
C VAL A 82 -18.96 -15.99 0.09
N ARG A 83 -19.98 -15.46 0.75
CA ARG A 83 -21.38 -15.63 0.34
C ARG A 83 -21.74 -14.76 -0.88
N PRO A 84 -22.70 -15.18 -1.71
CA PRO A 84 -23.27 -14.33 -2.73
C PRO A 84 -23.81 -13.01 -2.15
N GLY A 85 -23.66 -11.92 -2.87
CA GLY A 85 -24.05 -10.57 -2.45
C GLY A 85 -23.00 -9.83 -1.59
N ALA A 86 -21.95 -10.50 -1.11
CA ALA A 86 -20.89 -9.84 -0.37
C ALA A 86 -19.86 -9.17 -1.30
N LEU A 87 -19.26 -8.08 -0.82
CA LEU A 87 -18.13 -7.39 -1.46
C LEU A 87 -16.81 -7.87 -0.86
N VAL A 88 -15.85 -8.26 -1.70
CA VAL A 88 -14.45 -8.45 -1.32
C VAL A 88 -13.63 -7.27 -1.80
N ILE A 89 -12.89 -6.64 -0.90
CA ILE A 89 -11.95 -5.56 -1.20
C ILE A 89 -10.61 -5.85 -0.51
N ASP A 90 -9.48 -5.50 -1.15
CA ASP A 90 -8.15 -5.66 -0.56
C ASP A 90 -7.49 -4.33 -0.23
N LEU A 91 -6.40 -4.37 0.56
CA LEU A 91 -5.55 -3.23 0.89
C LEU A 91 -4.13 -3.37 0.33
N GLY A 92 -3.90 -4.32 -0.57
CA GLY A 92 -2.57 -4.63 -1.09
C GLY A 92 -1.96 -3.51 -1.94
N SER A 93 -0.63 -3.45 -1.99
CA SER A 93 0.11 -2.40 -2.70
C SER A 93 0.15 -2.57 -4.23
N THR A 94 -0.18 -3.75 -4.77
CA THR A 94 -0.22 -4.05 -6.21
C THR A 94 -1.58 -4.55 -6.63
N LYS A 95 -2.02 -4.26 -7.86
CA LYS A 95 -3.41 -4.52 -8.27
C LYS A 95 -3.58 -5.55 -9.36
N THR A 96 -2.67 -5.64 -10.34
CA THR A 96 -2.89 -6.53 -11.52
C THR A 96 -3.14 -7.98 -11.08
N ARG A 97 -2.27 -8.55 -10.27
CA ARG A 97 -2.37 -9.96 -9.86
C ARG A 97 -3.50 -10.20 -8.87
N ILE A 98 -3.74 -9.25 -7.95
CA ILE A 98 -4.85 -9.34 -6.99
C ILE A 98 -6.19 -9.29 -7.72
N CYS A 99 -6.40 -8.30 -8.62
CA CYS A 99 -7.63 -8.21 -9.39
C CYS A 99 -7.85 -9.42 -10.30
N GLN A 100 -6.78 -10.02 -10.85
CA GLN A 100 -6.87 -11.28 -11.59
C GLN A 100 -7.33 -12.45 -10.71
N ALA A 101 -6.96 -12.47 -9.43
CA ALA A 101 -7.47 -13.46 -8.49
C ALA A 101 -8.94 -13.17 -8.12
N LEU A 102 -9.29 -11.91 -7.84
CA LEU A 102 -10.65 -11.47 -7.57
C LEU A 102 -11.61 -11.73 -8.75
N ASP A 103 -11.13 -11.62 -9.99
CA ASP A 103 -11.90 -11.94 -11.21
C ASP A 103 -12.44 -13.39 -11.20
N ARG A 104 -11.81 -14.29 -10.44
CA ARG A 104 -12.14 -15.74 -10.36
C ARG A 104 -13.08 -16.08 -9.22
N LEU A 105 -13.45 -15.13 -8.39
CA LEU A 105 -14.47 -15.38 -7.34
C LEU A 105 -15.77 -15.91 -7.94
N PRO A 106 -16.55 -16.68 -7.17
CA PRO A 106 -17.81 -17.24 -7.65
C PRO A 106 -18.79 -16.19 -8.20
N PRO A 107 -19.70 -16.56 -9.13
CA PRO A 107 -20.80 -15.70 -9.52
C PRO A 107 -21.63 -15.24 -8.31
N GLY A 108 -22.07 -13.98 -8.34
CA GLY A 108 -22.82 -13.38 -7.23
C GLY A 108 -21.95 -12.76 -6.14
N VAL A 109 -20.63 -13.02 -6.09
CA VAL A 109 -19.71 -12.31 -5.21
C VAL A 109 -19.22 -11.05 -5.93
N MET A 110 -19.30 -9.89 -5.28
CA MET A 110 -18.77 -8.64 -5.76
C MET A 110 -17.30 -8.48 -5.37
N ALA A 111 -16.49 -7.78 -6.17
CA ALA A 111 -15.11 -7.52 -5.82
C ALA A 111 -14.57 -6.22 -6.42
N VAL A 112 -13.72 -5.53 -5.66
CA VAL A 112 -12.99 -4.32 -6.05
C VAL A 112 -11.56 -4.44 -5.53
N GLY A 113 -10.57 -4.14 -6.37
CA GLY A 113 -9.18 -4.01 -5.91
C GLY A 113 -8.99 -2.68 -5.18
N GLY A 114 -8.36 -2.68 -4.01
CA GLY A 114 -8.11 -1.50 -3.21
C GLY A 114 -6.63 -1.29 -2.90
N HIS A 115 -6.17 -0.02 -2.85
CA HIS A 115 -4.84 0.34 -2.39
C HIS A 115 -4.86 1.73 -1.74
N PRO A 116 -4.86 1.82 -0.41
CA PRO A 116 -4.72 3.09 0.30
C PRO A 116 -3.28 3.61 0.16
N MET A 117 -3.13 4.86 -0.32
CA MET A 117 -1.83 5.50 -0.52
C MET A 117 -1.35 6.16 0.79
N CYS A 118 -1.26 5.37 1.84
CA CYS A 118 -0.78 5.75 3.18
C CYS A 118 -0.10 4.55 3.85
N GLY A 119 0.64 4.82 4.94
CA GLY A 119 1.36 3.80 5.70
C GLY A 119 2.32 4.47 6.68
N LEU A 120 2.88 3.69 7.59
CA LEU A 120 3.96 4.06 8.51
C LEU A 120 5.18 3.17 8.28
N ALA A 121 6.32 3.58 8.81
CA ALA A 121 7.53 2.76 8.76
C ALA A 121 7.42 1.51 9.64
N GLU A 122 6.68 1.61 10.75
CA GLU A 122 6.44 0.54 11.70
C GLU A 122 5.26 -0.34 11.22
N ASN A 123 5.37 -1.65 11.46
CA ASN A 123 4.35 -2.64 11.16
C ASN A 123 3.63 -3.13 12.43
N GLY A 124 2.56 -3.88 12.23
CA GLY A 124 1.83 -4.57 13.29
C GLY A 124 0.69 -3.76 13.92
N TYR A 125 -0.20 -4.48 14.60
CA TYR A 125 -1.41 -3.93 15.20
C TYR A 125 -1.17 -2.83 16.25
N ARG A 126 -0.07 -2.93 17.00
CA ARG A 126 0.26 -1.95 18.06
C ARG A 126 0.54 -0.55 17.52
N ASN A 127 0.90 -0.44 16.25
CA ASN A 127 1.17 0.82 15.57
C ASN A 127 -0.06 1.32 14.77
N ALA A 128 -1.19 0.61 14.85
CA ALA A 128 -2.43 1.01 14.19
C ALA A 128 -3.00 2.28 14.81
N ILE A 129 -3.44 3.22 13.96
CA ILE A 129 -4.01 4.49 14.36
C ILE A 129 -5.30 4.80 13.57
N PRO A 130 -6.33 5.36 14.20
CA PRO A 130 -7.62 5.62 13.55
C PRO A 130 -7.57 6.66 12.43
N THR A 131 -6.53 7.48 12.40
CA THR A 131 -6.37 8.60 11.46
C THR A 131 -5.50 8.26 10.24
N LEU A 132 -5.00 7.01 10.12
CA LEU A 132 -4.06 6.61 9.07
C LEU A 132 -4.57 6.90 7.64
N TYR A 133 -5.87 6.75 7.44
CA TYR A 133 -6.50 6.92 6.12
C TYR A 133 -6.96 8.35 5.82
N GLN A 134 -6.99 9.24 6.84
CA GLN A 134 -7.56 10.57 6.69
C GLN A 134 -6.85 11.40 5.63
N GLY A 135 -7.63 11.88 4.64
CA GLY A 135 -7.13 12.68 3.53
C GLY A 135 -6.30 11.90 2.50
N ALA A 136 -5.98 10.63 2.74
CA ALA A 136 -5.20 9.83 1.82
C ALA A 136 -5.99 9.52 0.53
N ARG A 137 -5.30 9.40 -0.61
CA ARG A 137 -5.88 8.79 -1.80
C ARG A 137 -6.04 7.29 -1.58
N PHE A 138 -7.20 6.76 -1.91
CA PHE A 138 -7.48 5.33 -1.88
C PHE A 138 -7.79 4.89 -3.31
N VAL A 139 -6.84 4.19 -3.93
CA VAL A 139 -7.02 3.70 -5.29
C VAL A 139 -8.00 2.55 -5.29
N LEU A 140 -8.97 2.61 -6.21
CA LEU A 140 -9.93 1.56 -6.49
C LEU A 140 -9.73 1.07 -7.93
N CYS A 141 -9.69 -0.24 -8.12
CA CYS A 141 -9.52 -0.88 -9.42
C CYS A 141 -10.66 -1.85 -9.69
N GLU A 142 -11.24 -1.75 -10.87
CA GLU A 142 -12.28 -2.69 -11.29
C GLU A 142 -11.75 -4.09 -11.49
N THR A 143 -12.64 -5.02 -11.20
CA THR A 143 -12.54 -6.45 -11.52
C THR A 143 -13.70 -6.86 -12.43
N ARG A 144 -13.70 -8.08 -12.93
CA ARG A 144 -14.87 -8.65 -13.62
C ARG A 144 -16.07 -8.85 -12.70
N ARG A 145 -15.90 -8.69 -11.39
CA ARG A 145 -16.91 -8.81 -10.35
C ARG A 145 -17.38 -7.44 -9.82
N THR A 146 -16.89 -6.36 -10.38
CA THR A 146 -17.30 -5.01 -9.99
C THR A 146 -18.60 -4.67 -10.66
N THR A 147 -19.63 -4.47 -9.87
CA THR A 147 -20.97 -3.98 -10.25
C THR A 147 -21.10 -2.52 -9.83
N ASP A 148 -22.16 -1.83 -10.25
CA ASP A 148 -22.46 -0.47 -9.78
C ASP A 148 -22.67 -0.46 -8.25
N GLU A 149 -23.30 -1.49 -7.69
CA GLU A 149 -23.45 -1.66 -6.25
C GLU A 149 -22.09 -1.82 -5.55
N ALA A 150 -21.18 -2.65 -6.12
CA ALA A 150 -19.82 -2.81 -5.59
C ALA A 150 -19.05 -1.49 -5.57
N ARG A 151 -19.23 -0.63 -6.59
CA ARG A 151 -18.62 0.71 -6.64
C ARG A 151 -19.12 1.59 -5.49
N LEU A 152 -20.44 1.65 -5.31
CA LEU A 152 -21.05 2.44 -4.24
C LEU A 152 -20.58 2.01 -2.86
N ILE A 153 -20.56 0.69 -2.59
CA ILE A 153 -20.11 0.14 -1.31
C ILE A 153 -18.61 0.43 -1.09
N ALA A 154 -17.77 0.23 -2.11
CA ALA A 154 -16.33 0.50 -2.01
C ALA A 154 -16.04 1.99 -1.76
N GLU A 155 -16.72 2.91 -2.44
CA GLU A 155 -16.59 4.35 -2.22
C GLU A 155 -17.08 4.75 -0.83
N ALA A 156 -18.21 4.19 -0.37
CA ALA A 156 -18.73 4.44 0.96
C ALA A 156 -17.75 3.97 2.06
N LEU A 157 -17.11 2.80 1.89
CA LEU A 157 -16.03 2.32 2.77
C LEU A 157 -14.87 3.32 2.81
N VAL A 158 -14.41 3.78 1.66
CA VAL A 158 -13.30 4.74 1.54
C VAL A 158 -13.64 6.06 2.21
N HIS A 159 -14.83 6.59 2.00
CA HIS A 159 -15.29 7.82 2.67
C HIS A 159 -15.47 7.63 4.19
N ALA A 160 -15.97 6.47 4.63
CA ALA A 160 -16.13 6.17 6.04
C ALA A 160 -14.82 6.23 6.83
N VAL A 161 -13.69 5.88 6.21
CA VAL A 161 -12.36 5.98 6.85
C VAL A 161 -11.70 7.36 6.62
N GLY A 162 -12.38 8.30 5.99
CA GLY A 162 -11.88 9.66 5.73
C GLY A 162 -10.90 9.77 4.56
N ALA A 163 -10.81 8.75 3.73
CA ALA A 163 -9.98 8.75 2.52
C ALA A 163 -10.75 9.29 1.29
N GLN A 164 -10.02 9.49 0.18
CA GLN A 164 -10.57 9.99 -1.07
C GLN A 164 -10.42 8.92 -2.16
N PRO A 165 -11.53 8.40 -2.72
CA PRO A 165 -11.47 7.37 -3.75
C PRO A 165 -10.84 7.90 -5.04
N LEU A 166 -10.07 7.04 -5.71
CA LEU A 166 -9.48 7.30 -7.01
C LEU A 166 -9.55 6.04 -7.87
N TRP A 167 -10.52 6.00 -8.77
CA TRP A 167 -10.65 4.89 -9.72
C TRP A 167 -9.58 4.93 -10.79
N MET A 168 -8.93 3.80 -11.04
CA MET A 168 -8.01 3.65 -12.16
C MET A 168 -7.87 2.20 -12.62
N ASP A 169 -7.32 2.02 -13.82
CA ASP A 169 -6.95 0.70 -14.33
C ASP A 169 -5.85 0.05 -13.48
N ARG A 170 -5.98 -1.25 -13.22
CA ARG A 170 -5.07 -2.05 -12.37
C ARG A 170 -3.64 -2.07 -12.88
N THR A 171 -3.44 -2.11 -14.20
CA THR A 171 -2.09 -2.12 -14.80
C THR A 171 -1.46 -0.72 -14.72
N ARG A 172 -2.28 0.32 -14.93
CA ARG A 172 -1.85 1.70 -14.72
C ARG A 172 -1.43 1.95 -13.28
N GLN A 173 -2.20 1.44 -12.31
CA GLN A 173 -1.88 1.53 -10.89
C GLN A 173 -0.50 0.91 -10.61
N ASP A 174 -0.27 -0.34 -11.04
CA ASP A 174 1.01 -1.04 -10.83
C ASP A 174 2.19 -0.31 -11.48
N ARG A 175 2.00 0.26 -12.67
CA ARG A 175 3.03 1.07 -13.34
C ARG A 175 3.36 2.35 -12.58
N LEU A 176 2.34 3.09 -12.13
CA LEU A 176 2.56 4.34 -11.40
C LEU A 176 3.20 4.09 -10.03
N THR A 177 2.76 3.06 -9.29
CA THR A 177 3.37 2.73 -8.00
C THR A 177 4.77 2.13 -8.15
N ALA A 178 5.08 1.48 -9.27
CA ALA A 178 6.46 1.08 -9.56
C ALA A 178 7.41 2.27 -9.52
N LEU A 179 7.02 3.41 -10.09
CA LEU A 179 7.84 4.64 -10.12
C LEU A 179 7.82 5.40 -8.78
N THR A 180 6.64 5.50 -8.15
CA THR A 180 6.44 6.42 -7.01
C THR A 180 6.70 5.78 -5.65
N SER A 181 6.76 4.45 -5.58
CA SER A 181 6.93 3.69 -4.33
C SER A 181 7.96 2.57 -4.46
N HIS A 182 7.79 1.64 -5.40
CA HIS A 182 8.58 0.41 -5.42
C HIS A 182 10.03 0.65 -5.85
N LEU A 183 10.27 1.49 -6.87
CA LEU A 183 11.61 1.89 -7.28
C LEU A 183 12.37 2.66 -6.20
N PRO A 184 11.77 3.63 -5.48
CA PRO A 184 12.39 4.24 -4.29
C PRO A 184 12.85 3.23 -3.24
N HIS A 185 12.05 2.20 -2.94
CA HIS A 185 12.49 1.12 -2.04
C HIS A 185 13.69 0.36 -2.61
N LEU A 186 13.60 -0.06 -3.89
CA LEU A 186 14.71 -0.78 -4.56
C LEU A 186 16.01 0.01 -4.50
N LEU A 187 15.96 1.32 -4.76
CA LEU A 187 17.12 2.22 -4.70
C LEU A 187 17.67 2.33 -3.27
N SER A 188 16.81 2.49 -2.30
CA SER A 188 17.18 2.57 -0.89
C SER A 188 17.92 1.31 -0.43
N PHE A 189 17.41 0.13 -0.78
CA PHE A 189 18.10 -1.14 -0.50
C PHE A 189 19.42 -1.27 -1.25
N ALA A 190 19.47 -0.90 -2.53
CA ALA A 190 20.68 -0.98 -3.34
C ALA A 190 21.78 -0.04 -2.80
N LEU A 191 21.44 1.20 -2.43
CA LEU A 191 22.36 2.16 -1.86
C LEU A 191 22.88 1.69 -0.49
N MET A 192 21.99 1.16 0.36
CA MET A 192 22.42 0.61 1.64
C MET A 192 23.34 -0.60 1.48
N ARG A 193 23.06 -1.47 0.50
CA ARG A 193 23.92 -2.61 0.20
C ARG A 193 25.31 -2.16 -0.25
N LEU A 194 25.40 -1.17 -1.15
CA LEU A 194 26.65 -0.58 -1.60
C LEU A 194 27.45 -0.02 -0.42
N ALA A 195 26.77 0.68 0.50
CA ALA A 195 27.42 1.22 1.70
C ALA A 195 27.92 0.13 2.65
N MET A 196 27.19 -0.98 2.79
CA MET A 196 27.64 -2.14 3.59
C MET A 196 28.90 -2.77 3.01
N ASP A 197 28.96 -2.94 1.69
CA ASP A 197 30.13 -3.49 1.00
C ASP A 197 31.33 -2.57 1.16
N GLY A 198 31.18 -1.24 0.99
CA GLY A 198 32.24 -0.27 1.23
C GLY A 198 32.70 -0.17 2.69
N ALA A 199 31.78 -0.29 3.66
CA ALA A 199 32.11 -0.27 5.09
C ALA A 199 32.88 -1.53 5.53
N ALA A 200 32.79 -2.62 4.79
CA ALA A 200 33.63 -3.79 5.01
C ALA A 200 35.10 -3.56 4.62
N GLU A 201 35.35 -2.63 3.70
CA GLU A 201 36.69 -2.22 3.27
C GLU A 201 37.23 -1.06 4.13
N ASP A 202 36.37 -0.07 4.46
CA ASP A 202 36.72 1.09 5.30
C ASP A 202 35.54 1.45 6.23
N SER A 203 35.71 1.19 7.52
CA SER A 203 34.69 1.44 8.56
C SER A 203 34.32 2.92 8.71
N ALA A 204 35.21 3.85 8.34
CA ALA A 204 34.97 5.30 8.39
C ALA A 204 33.83 5.72 7.45
N LEU A 205 33.48 4.91 6.43
CA LEU A 205 32.40 5.22 5.49
C LEU A 205 31.10 5.54 6.22
N LEU A 206 30.68 4.73 7.19
CA LEU A 206 29.43 4.94 7.93
C LEU A 206 29.54 6.11 8.94
N GLU A 207 30.74 6.43 9.42
CA GLU A 207 30.96 7.60 10.30
C GLU A 207 30.77 8.91 9.53
N LEU A 208 31.02 8.90 8.22
CA LEU A 208 30.81 10.06 7.34
C LEU A 208 29.34 10.16 6.83
N ALA A 209 28.50 9.16 7.10
CA ALA A 209 27.10 9.19 6.69
C ALA A 209 26.36 10.32 7.43
N ALA A 210 25.61 11.13 6.66
CA ALA A 210 24.86 12.27 7.16
C ALA A 210 23.43 12.27 6.59
N GLY A 211 22.66 13.33 6.86
CA GLY A 211 21.24 13.41 6.53
C GLY A 211 20.85 13.09 5.09
N GLY A 212 21.75 13.35 4.12
CA GLY A 212 21.52 12.96 2.72
C GLY A 212 21.48 11.44 2.53
N PHE A 213 22.41 10.71 3.17
CA PHE A 213 22.46 9.26 3.14
C PHE A 213 21.28 8.66 3.92
N ASP A 214 20.98 9.18 5.11
CA ASP A 214 19.84 8.73 5.92
C ASP A 214 18.51 8.90 5.17
N GLY A 215 18.32 10.04 4.51
CA GLY A 215 17.14 10.30 3.69
C GLY A 215 17.00 9.31 2.52
N ALA A 216 18.10 9.05 1.80
CA ALA A 216 18.12 8.16 0.64
C ALA A 216 17.95 6.68 1.00
N THR A 217 18.45 6.26 2.18
CA THR A 217 18.39 4.86 2.66
C THR A 217 17.24 4.59 3.64
N ARG A 218 16.43 5.58 3.97
CA ARG A 218 15.34 5.47 4.95
C ARG A 218 14.40 4.31 4.68
N LEU A 219 14.02 4.08 3.43
CA LEU A 219 13.10 3.01 3.05
C LEU A 219 13.71 1.60 3.20
N ALA A 220 15.03 1.48 3.37
CA ALA A 220 15.67 0.19 3.67
C ALA A 220 15.40 -0.31 5.10
N ARG A 221 14.71 0.49 5.95
CA ARG A 221 14.21 0.08 7.27
C ARG A 221 12.90 -0.70 7.19
N THR A 222 12.24 -0.70 6.03
CA THR A 222 10.95 -1.38 5.86
C THR A 222 11.10 -2.89 5.99
N ASP A 223 10.11 -3.54 6.62
CA ASP A 223 10.08 -4.98 6.82
C ASP A 223 10.26 -5.76 5.52
N ALA A 224 11.20 -6.72 5.50
CA ALA A 224 11.56 -7.47 4.32
C ALA A 224 10.41 -8.32 3.76
N ALA A 225 9.54 -8.89 4.60
CA ALA A 225 8.43 -9.72 4.16
C ALA A 225 7.39 -8.89 3.38
N MET A 226 7.14 -7.65 3.81
CA MET A 226 6.28 -6.70 3.09
C MET A 226 6.87 -6.37 1.71
N ILE A 227 8.19 -6.07 1.66
CA ILE A 227 8.88 -5.72 0.41
C ILE A 227 8.90 -6.91 -0.56
N VAL A 228 9.16 -8.13 -0.09
CA VAL A 228 9.11 -9.34 -0.90
C VAL A 228 7.74 -9.50 -1.55
N GLY A 229 6.65 -9.31 -0.80
CA GLY A 229 5.29 -9.34 -1.33
C GLY A 229 5.06 -8.32 -2.43
N MET A 230 5.47 -7.08 -2.23
CA MET A 230 5.36 -5.97 -3.18
C MET A 230 6.22 -6.22 -4.43
N PHE A 231 7.48 -6.58 -4.27
CA PHE A 231 8.41 -6.78 -5.39
C PHE A 231 8.03 -7.99 -6.24
N SER A 232 7.67 -9.12 -5.63
CA SER A 232 7.32 -10.34 -6.35
C SER A 232 6.04 -10.19 -7.18
N THR A 233 5.10 -9.37 -6.73
CA THR A 233 3.81 -9.19 -7.40
C THR A 233 3.84 -8.12 -8.49
N ASN A 234 4.82 -7.20 -8.49
CA ASN A 234 4.99 -6.15 -9.49
C ASN A 234 6.38 -6.14 -10.17
N ALA A 235 7.07 -7.27 -10.18
CA ALA A 235 8.46 -7.38 -10.65
C ALA A 235 8.68 -6.87 -12.09
N GLY A 236 7.71 -7.06 -12.99
CA GLY A 236 7.80 -6.59 -14.39
C GLY A 236 7.91 -5.07 -14.49
N GLN A 237 7.00 -4.34 -13.83
CA GLN A 237 6.98 -2.88 -13.84
C GLN A 237 8.20 -2.29 -13.10
N ILE A 238 8.62 -2.95 -12.01
CA ILE A 238 9.82 -2.52 -11.27
C ILE A 238 11.08 -2.66 -12.12
N ARG A 239 11.25 -3.79 -12.86
CA ARG A 239 12.40 -3.96 -13.77
C ARG A 239 12.42 -2.93 -14.89
N GLN A 240 11.25 -2.62 -15.46
CA GLN A 240 11.14 -1.58 -16.48
C GLN A 240 11.56 -0.22 -15.90
N ALA A 241 10.99 0.20 -14.77
CA ALA A 241 11.33 1.44 -14.11
C ALA A 241 12.83 1.52 -13.73
N ALA A 242 13.42 0.42 -13.27
CA ALA A 242 14.84 0.34 -12.97
C ALA A 242 15.73 0.45 -14.23
N THR A 243 15.27 -0.04 -15.39
CA THR A 243 15.98 0.12 -16.66
C THR A 243 15.94 1.58 -17.12
N GLU A 244 14.79 2.23 -17.04
CA GLU A 244 14.64 3.65 -17.37
C GLU A 244 15.52 4.52 -16.45
N LEU A 245 15.57 4.22 -15.15
CA LEU A 245 16.44 4.93 -14.20
C LEU A 245 17.93 4.76 -14.54
N ARG A 246 18.39 3.55 -14.91
CA ARG A 246 19.80 3.36 -15.32
C ARG A 246 20.17 4.24 -16.50
N ALA A 247 19.29 4.38 -17.49
CA ALA A 247 19.54 5.26 -18.62
C ALA A 247 19.69 6.75 -18.19
N HIS A 248 18.93 7.19 -17.18
CA HIS A 248 19.12 8.53 -16.61
C HIS A 248 20.41 8.66 -15.80
N LEU A 249 20.82 7.62 -15.08
CA LEU A 249 22.13 7.59 -14.38
C LEU A 249 23.29 7.64 -15.39
N ASP A 250 23.24 6.79 -16.43
CA ASP A 250 24.25 6.75 -17.49
C ASP A 250 24.38 8.14 -18.16
N HIS A 251 23.25 8.80 -18.44
CA HIS A 251 23.25 10.16 -18.99
C HIS A 251 23.92 11.16 -18.03
N LEU A 252 23.55 11.17 -16.76
CA LEU A 252 24.17 12.09 -15.78
C LEU A 252 25.67 11.82 -15.63
N GLU A 253 26.10 10.55 -15.67
CA GLU A 253 27.51 10.17 -15.62
C GLU A 253 28.30 10.77 -16.80
N THR A 254 27.72 10.83 -18.00
CA THR A 254 28.40 11.39 -19.19
C THR A 254 28.72 12.89 -19.04
N ILE A 255 27.97 13.61 -18.22
CA ILE A 255 28.12 15.07 -18.05
C ILE A 255 28.76 15.47 -16.72
N LEU A 256 29.20 14.53 -15.85
CA LEU A 256 29.77 14.85 -14.53
C LEU A 256 30.97 15.79 -14.58
N GLY A 257 31.74 15.79 -15.67
CA GLY A 257 32.90 16.69 -15.89
C GLY A 257 32.56 18.03 -16.57
N ASP A 258 31.34 18.25 -17.02
CA ASP A 258 30.88 19.44 -17.73
C ASP A 258 29.97 20.29 -16.85
N ALA A 259 30.51 21.33 -16.22
CA ALA A 259 29.77 22.17 -15.29
C ALA A 259 28.58 22.90 -15.92
N GLU A 260 28.67 23.32 -17.19
CA GLU A 260 27.58 24.02 -17.89
C GLU A 260 26.43 23.05 -18.23
N ALA A 261 26.77 21.84 -18.69
CA ALA A 261 25.80 20.81 -18.96
C ALA A 261 25.08 20.35 -17.66
N LEU A 262 25.83 20.15 -16.58
CA LEU A 262 25.29 19.85 -15.26
C LEU A 262 24.36 20.95 -14.75
N GLU A 263 24.74 22.22 -14.83
CA GLU A 263 23.92 23.34 -14.35
C GLU A 263 22.57 23.38 -15.09
N ARG A 264 22.59 23.21 -16.42
CA ARG A 264 21.34 23.18 -17.22
C ARG A 264 20.42 22.00 -16.83
N GLU A 265 21.00 20.80 -16.78
CA GLU A 265 20.22 19.56 -16.50
C GLU A 265 19.66 19.57 -15.07
N LEU A 266 20.54 19.79 -14.08
CA LEU A 266 20.12 19.81 -12.67
C LEU A 266 19.18 20.97 -12.37
N GLY A 267 19.37 22.14 -13.02
CA GLY A 267 18.46 23.28 -12.90
C GLY A 267 17.03 22.93 -13.29
N ALA A 268 16.84 22.21 -14.40
CA ALA A 268 15.53 21.74 -14.84
C ALA A 268 14.89 20.76 -13.83
N ILE A 269 15.67 19.81 -13.32
CA ILE A 269 15.21 18.82 -12.32
C ILE A 269 14.83 19.51 -11.01
N VAL A 270 15.63 20.47 -10.53
CA VAL A 270 15.34 21.26 -9.32
C VAL A 270 14.04 22.07 -9.50
N ALA A 271 13.84 22.68 -10.67
CA ALA A 271 12.60 23.41 -10.96
C ALA A 271 11.37 22.47 -10.93
N ALA A 272 11.49 21.29 -11.53
CA ALA A 272 10.43 20.27 -11.49
C ALA A 272 10.13 19.81 -10.05
N ARG A 273 11.15 19.61 -9.21
CA ARG A 273 10.99 19.23 -7.79
C ARG A 273 10.28 20.32 -6.98
N ARG A 274 10.62 21.60 -7.25
CA ARG A 274 9.94 22.75 -6.61
C ARG A 274 8.47 22.84 -7.03
N ALA A 275 8.17 22.67 -8.32
CA ALA A 275 6.81 22.64 -8.82
C ALA A 275 5.97 21.50 -8.20
N TYR A 276 6.57 20.31 -8.05
CA TYR A 276 5.93 19.20 -7.35
C TYR A 276 5.58 19.57 -5.91
N THR A 277 6.51 20.18 -5.17
CA THR A 277 6.26 20.59 -3.77
C THR A 277 5.17 21.66 -3.68
N ALA A 278 5.19 22.63 -4.59
CA ALA A 278 4.17 23.67 -4.64
C ALA A 278 2.77 23.12 -4.96
N GLY A 279 2.67 22.11 -5.84
CA GLY A 279 1.39 21.53 -6.26
C GLY A 279 0.81 20.50 -5.28
N TYR A 280 1.66 19.75 -4.58
CA TYR A 280 1.23 18.60 -3.75
C TYR A 280 1.61 18.73 -2.28
N GLY A 281 2.32 19.78 -1.90
CA GLY A 281 2.86 19.97 -0.55
C GLY A 281 4.06 19.05 -0.24
N GLU A 282 4.73 19.32 0.86
CA GLU A 282 5.67 18.38 1.42
C GLU A 282 4.90 17.28 2.15
N ARG A 283 5.06 16.05 1.70
CA ARG A 283 4.52 14.92 2.46
C ARG A 283 5.44 14.70 3.65
N LEU A 284 4.86 14.76 4.85
CA LEU A 284 5.58 14.46 6.08
C LEU A 284 6.26 13.11 5.92
N ILE A 285 7.55 13.09 6.18
CA ILE A 285 8.36 11.87 6.25
C ILE A 285 8.03 11.28 7.63
N THR A 286 7.04 10.41 7.66
CA THR A 286 6.69 9.63 8.86
C THR A 286 7.50 8.34 8.92
#